data_142335d79a7bed4d258188731e0f9c1b
#
_entry.id   142335d79a7bed4d258188731e0f9c1b
#
_cell.length_a   1.000
_cell.length_b   1.000
_cell.length_c   1.000
_cell.angle_alpha   90.00
_cell.angle_beta   90.00
_cell.angle_gamma   90.00
#
_symmetry.space_group_name_H-M   'P 1'
#
loop_
_entity.id
_entity.type
_entity.pdbx_description
1 polymer ?
#
loop_
_entity_poly.entity_id
_entity_poly.type
_entity_poly.pdbx_seq_one_letter_code
_entity_poly.pdbx_strand_id
1 'polypeptide(L)'
;KNDFIRNRKLNFMNLVLFILQRGKSSLQRELEKFFASVERGKEITASALTHARKKLCPEVFISLNNALVESFYNTANSISTSGIRRILAVDGSRLELPNNEEVVEEFGRANKQPDAKPLGIVSALFDVVNKVVLDSSINPADASENHLAFYHVGRARQGDLVILDRGYKCLWLMLGIVQKGADYLIRLPVNAFKEVELFEKSNEMEAIVTLHPTAKVIQQCMDLGIEAVPLRVRLV
;
A
#
# COMPACT_ATOMS: atom_id res chain seq x y z
N LYS A 1 4.78 -6.95 -26.22
CA LYS A 1 6.17 -7.39 -26.50
C LYS A 1 6.25 -8.89 -26.28
N ASN A 2 6.87 -9.61 -27.25
CA ASN A 2 7.03 -11.06 -27.19
C ASN A 2 8.31 -11.43 -26.40
N ASP A 3 8.39 -11.03 -25.15
CA ASP A 3 9.50 -11.37 -24.27
C ASP A 3 9.28 -12.74 -23.61
N PHE A 4 10.37 -13.45 -23.29
CA PHE A 4 10.37 -14.79 -22.67
C PHE A 4 9.79 -15.95 -23.48
N ILE A 5 9.59 -15.81 -24.80
CA ILE A 5 9.07 -16.90 -25.66
C ILE A 5 10.13 -17.99 -25.91
N ARG A 6 11.40 -17.62 -25.91
CA ARG A 6 12.51 -18.58 -26.19
C ARG A 6 12.83 -19.38 -24.95
N ASN A 7 13.00 -20.69 -25.08
CA ASN A 7 13.48 -21.56 -24.01
C ASN A 7 14.95 -21.23 -23.68
N ARG A 8 15.17 -20.27 -22.78
CA ARG A 8 16.47 -19.83 -22.29
C ARG A 8 16.77 -20.46 -20.93
N LYS A 9 18.04 -20.49 -20.51
CA LYS A 9 18.46 -20.96 -19.18
C LYS A 9 17.70 -20.23 -18.07
N LEU A 10 17.46 -18.90 -18.21
CA LEU A 10 16.64 -18.10 -17.32
C LEU A 10 15.29 -17.82 -18.01
N ASN A 11 14.29 -18.62 -17.70
CA ASN A 11 12.92 -18.43 -18.14
C ASN A 11 12.17 -17.45 -17.20
N PHE A 12 10.94 -17.08 -17.58
CA PHE A 12 10.10 -16.14 -16.81
C PHE A 12 9.86 -16.62 -15.38
N MET A 13 9.48 -17.88 -15.19
CA MET A 13 9.18 -18.44 -13.87
C MET A 13 10.39 -18.39 -12.94
N ASN A 14 11.55 -18.85 -13.42
CA ASN A 14 12.78 -18.85 -12.63
C ASN A 14 13.24 -17.42 -12.30
N LEU A 15 13.02 -16.45 -13.18
CA LEU A 15 13.32 -15.05 -12.91
C LEU A 15 12.45 -14.50 -11.78
N VAL A 16 11.14 -14.71 -11.85
CA VAL A 16 10.19 -14.25 -10.82
C VAL A 16 10.49 -14.91 -9.47
N LEU A 17 10.64 -16.25 -9.44
CA LEU A 17 10.97 -16.99 -8.22
C LEU A 17 12.31 -16.53 -7.62
N PHE A 18 13.32 -16.31 -8.44
CA PHE A 18 14.60 -15.77 -7.97
C PHE A 18 14.44 -14.41 -7.30
N ILE A 19 13.68 -13.49 -7.91
CA ILE A 19 13.45 -12.15 -7.36
C ILE A 19 12.73 -12.24 -6.00
N LEU A 20 11.72 -13.10 -5.86
CA LEU A 20 10.95 -13.30 -4.62
C LEU A 20 11.77 -13.96 -3.51
N GLN A 21 12.72 -14.84 -3.86
CA GLN A 21 13.52 -15.59 -2.89
C GLN A 21 14.91 -14.96 -2.60
N ARG A 22 15.24 -13.85 -3.27
CA ARG A 22 16.56 -13.24 -3.14
C ARG A 22 16.90 -12.88 -1.71
N GLY A 23 18.03 -13.42 -1.23
CA GLY A 23 18.59 -13.12 0.08
C GLY A 23 19.53 -11.90 0.10
N LYS A 24 20.37 -11.81 1.13
CA LYS A 24 21.26 -10.66 1.40
C LYS A 24 22.71 -10.85 0.89
N SER A 25 23.03 -11.99 0.27
CA SER A 25 24.39 -12.27 -0.25
C SER A 25 24.65 -11.54 -1.58
N SER A 26 25.87 -11.65 -2.11
CA SER A 26 26.18 -11.12 -3.44
C SER A 26 25.28 -11.75 -4.51
N LEU A 27 24.95 -10.99 -5.55
CA LEU A 27 24.03 -11.41 -6.59
C LEU A 27 24.42 -12.75 -7.23
N GLN A 28 25.72 -12.93 -7.54
CA GLN A 28 26.22 -14.17 -8.14
C GLN A 28 26.05 -15.37 -7.20
N ARG A 29 26.35 -15.21 -5.92
CA ARG A 29 26.19 -16.26 -4.91
C ARG A 29 24.72 -16.67 -4.71
N GLU A 30 23.80 -15.69 -4.74
CA GLU A 30 22.36 -16.00 -4.67
C GLU A 30 21.87 -16.76 -5.90
N LEU A 31 22.38 -16.40 -7.11
CA LEU A 31 22.08 -17.14 -8.33
C LEU A 31 22.57 -18.58 -8.26
N GLU A 32 23.80 -18.81 -7.80
CA GLU A 32 24.37 -20.16 -7.65
C GLU A 32 23.53 -21.00 -6.70
N LYS A 33 23.14 -20.46 -5.53
CA LYS A 33 22.29 -21.14 -4.56
C LYS A 33 20.92 -21.48 -5.16
N PHE A 34 20.29 -20.53 -5.82
CA PHE A 34 18.96 -20.71 -6.40
C PHE A 34 18.98 -21.80 -7.47
N PHE A 35 19.92 -21.72 -8.43
CA PHE A 35 19.98 -22.70 -9.51
C PHE A 35 20.49 -24.08 -9.06
N ALA A 36 21.27 -24.15 -7.99
CA ALA A 36 21.61 -25.44 -7.37
C ALA A 36 20.37 -26.18 -6.82
N SER A 37 19.35 -25.43 -6.39
CA SER A 37 18.10 -26.00 -5.84
C SER A 37 17.04 -26.29 -6.90
N VAL A 38 16.94 -25.46 -7.96
CA VAL A 38 15.86 -25.55 -8.97
C VAL A 38 16.27 -26.40 -10.18
N GLU A 39 17.46 -26.19 -10.70
CA GLU A 39 17.97 -26.89 -11.91
C GLU A 39 19.48 -27.14 -11.78
N ARG A 40 19.87 -28.27 -11.22
CA ARG A 40 21.27 -28.66 -11.05
C ARG A 40 22.05 -28.59 -12.40
N GLY A 41 23.20 -27.91 -12.37
CA GLY A 41 24.09 -27.78 -13.52
C GLY A 41 23.83 -26.58 -14.43
N LYS A 42 22.87 -25.72 -14.13
CA LYS A 42 22.68 -24.45 -14.85
C LYS A 42 23.44 -23.32 -14.15
N GLU A 43 24.40 -22.76 -14.81
CA GLU A 43 25.08 -21.54 -14.39
C GLU A 43 24.46 -20.33 -15.09
N ILE A 44 24.03 -19.36 -14.28
CA ILE A 44 23.49 -18.08 -14.72
C ILE A 44 24.39 -16.96 -14.17
N THR A 45 24.83 -16.07 -15.05
CA THR A 45 25.63 -14.92 -14.64
C THR A 45 24.76 -13.76 -14.17
N ALA A 46 25.30 -12.90 -13.29
CA ALA A 46 24.64 -11.66 -12.86
C ALA A 46 24.27 -10.75 -14.05
N SER A 47 25.09 -10.74 -15.12
CA SER A 47 24.78 -10.01 -16.36
C SER A 47 23.53 -10.56 -17.05
N ALA A 48 23.43 -11.90 -17.20
CA ALA A 48 22.25 -12.53 -17.81
C ALA A 48 20.96 -12.23 -17.02
N LEU A 49 21.03 -12.25 -15.70
CA LEU A 49 19.91 -11.84 -14.84
C LEU A 49 19.54 -10.37 -15.07
N THR A 50 20.51 -9.46 -15.09
CA THR A 50 20.26 -8.03 -15.30
C THR A 50 19.57 -7.78 -16.65
N HIS A 51 19.99 -8.44 -17.71
CA HIS A 51 19.33 -8.35 -19.01
C HIS A 51 17.91 -8.95 -19.01
N ALA A 52 17.68 -10.04 -18.31
CA ALA A 52 16.36 -10.65 -18.19
C ALA A 52 15.41 -9.76 -17.37
N ARG A 53 15.90 -9.19 -16.24
CA ARG A 53 15.12 -8.31 -15.38
C ARG A 53 14.64 -7.03 -16.09
N LYS A 54 15.46 -6.45 -17.00
CA LYS A 54 15.03 -5.29 -17.80
C LYS A 54 13.83 -5.56 -18.72
N LYS A 55 13.51 -6.82 -18.98
CA LYS A 55 12.37 -7.24 -19.81
C LYS A 55 11.14 -7.60 -18.97
N LEU A 56 11.31 -7.73 -17.67
CA LEU A 56 10.22 -8.04 -16.76
C LEU A 56 9.34 -6.80 -16.57
N CYS A 57 8.05 -6.97 -16.78
CA CYS A 57 7.05 -5.96 -16.47
C CYS A 57 6.77 -6.01 -14.96
N PRO A 58 6.98 -4.94 -14.20
CA PRO A 58 6.81 -4.94 -12.74
C PRO A 58 5.39 -5.30 -12.30
N GLU A 59 4.38 -5.01 -13.13
CA GLU A 59 2.96 -5.30 -12.88
C GLU A 59 2.67 -6.79 -12.67
N VAL A 60 3.61 -7.67 -13.05
CA VAL A 60 3.50 -9.09 -12.74
C VAL A 60 3.39 -9.35 -11.24
N PHE A 61 4.11 -8.58 -10.41
CA PHE A 61 4.06 -8.75 -8.96
C PHE A 61 2.72 -8.27 -8.39
N ILE A 62 2.13 -7.23 -8.96
CA ILE A 62 0.77 -6.78 -8.62
C ILE A 62 -0.24 -7.88 -8.96
N SER A 63 -0.13 -8.46 -10.16
CA SER A 63 -1.02 -9.54 -10.60
C SER A 63 -0.88 -10.79 -9.73
N LEU A 64 0.35 -11.16 -9.36
CA LEU A 64 0.60 -12.28 -8.45
C LEU A 64 0.04 -12.03 -7.05
N ASN A 65 0.22 -10.83 -6.50
CA ASN A 65 -0.37 -10.46 -5.22
C ASN A 65 -1.90 -10.52 -5.26
N ASN A 66 -2.53 -9.97 -6.30
CA ASN A 66 -3.98 -10.04 -6.48
C ASN A 66 -4.48 -11.48 -6.53
N ALA A 67 -3.82 -12.36 -7.31
CA ALA A 67 -4.18 -13.77 -7.40
C ALA A 67 -4.00 -14.50 -6.04
N LEU A 68 -2.93 -14.20 -5.30
CA LEU A 68 -2.70 -14.73 -3.96
C LEU A 68 -3.80 -14.30 -2.98
N VAL A 69 -4.11 -13.01 -2.94
CA VAL A 69 -5.16 -12.43 -2.09
C VAL A 69 -6.52 -13.04 -2.42
N GLU A 70 -6.87 -13.14 -3.70
CA GLU A 70 -8.12 -13.75 -4.13
C GLU A 70 -8.20 -15.23 -3.74
N SER A 71 -7.16 -16.00 -4.00
CA SER A 71 -7.07 -17.40 -3.62
C SER A 71 -7.20 -17.59 -2.10
N PHE A 72 -6.54 -16.74 -1.31
CA PHE A 72 -6.59 -16.78 0.15
C PHE A 72 -8.01 -16.56 0.69
N TYR A 73 -8.73 -15.56 0.22
CA TYR A 73 -10.08 -15.27 0.70
C TYR A 73 -11.18 -16.18 0.11
N ASN A 74 -10.92 -16.84 -1.00
CA ASN A 74 -11.84 -17.82 -1.57
C ASN A 74 -11.69 -19.20 -0.90
N THR A 75 -10.56 -19.49 -0.27
CA THR A 75 -10.39 -20.67 0.56
C THR A 75 -10.96 -20.38 1.97
N ALA A 76 -11.67 -21.32 2.60
CA ALA A 76 -12.37 -21.16 3.89
C ALA A 76 -11.46 -20.86 5.11
N ASN A 77 -10.25 -20.37 4.88
CA ASN A 77 -9.21 -20.16 5.90
C ASN A 77 -9.13 -18.72 6.41
N SER A 78 -9.94 -17.80 5.87
CA SER A 78 -9.92 -16.41 6.35
C SER A 78 -10.60 -16.28 7.71
N ILE A 79 -9.95 -15.61 8.65
CA ILE A 79 -10.48 -15.33 9.98
C ILE A 79 -11.34 -14.07 9.91
N SER A 80 -12.59 -14.17 10.40
CA SER A 80 -13.48 -13.03 10.62
C SER A 80 -13.70 -12.87 12.12
N THR A 81 -13.74 -11.66 12.63
CA THR A 81 -13.85 -11.36 14.05
C THR A 81 -15.15 -10.62 14.35
N SER A 82 -16.06 -11.26 15.12
CA SER A 82 -17.23 -10.59 15.75
C SER A 82 -18.07 -9.72 14.81
N GLY A 83 -18.40 -10.22 13.61
CA GLY A 83 -19.21 -9.48 12.63
C GLY A 83 -18.39 -8.49 11.75
N ILE A 84 -17.12 -8.26 12.06
CA ILE A 84 -16.18 -7.51 11.21
C ILE A 84 -15.59 -8.48 10.19
N ARG A 85 -15.71 -8.15 8.92
CA ARG A 85 -15.24 -9.01 7.84
C ARG A 85 -13.71 -9.10 7.81
N ARG A 86 -13.03 -7.95 7.82
CA ARG A 86 -11.56 -7.83 7.88
C ARG A 86 -11.20 -6.60 8.69
N ILE A 87 -10.05 -6.64 9.36
CA ILE A 87 -9.46 -5.47 10.01
C ILE A 87 -8.27 -5.05 9.15
N LEU A 88 -8.42 -3.92 8.47
CA LEU A 88 -7.46 -3.40 7.52
C LEU A 88 -6.70 -2.22 8.14
N ALA A 89 -5.39 -2.19 7.99
CA ALA A 89 -4.58 -1.04 8.37
C ALA A 89 -3.89 -0.45 7.14
N VAL A 90 -3.84 0.87 7.05
CA VAL A 90 -3.03 1.59 6.06
C VAL A 90 -1.87 2.24 6.77
N ASP A 91 -0.67 2.05 6.23
CA ASP A 91 0.52 2.73 6.72
C ASP A 91 1.49 3.03 5.57
N GLY A 92 2.30 4.07 5.78
CA GLY A 92 3.31 4.52 4.85
C GLY A 92 4.69 4.53 5.48
N SER A 93 5.70 4.14 4.70
CA SER A 93 7.10 4.19 5.10
C SER A 93 7.95 4.82 4.03
N ARG A 94 8.98 5.55 4.44
CA ARG A 94 9.97 6.12 3.51
C ARG A 94 11.07 5.12 3.22
N LEU A 95 11.39 4.97 1.93
CA LEU A 95 12.42 4.05 1.45
C LEU A 95 13.51 4.83 0.71
N GLU A 96 14.76 4.69 1.15
CA GLU A 96 15.91 5.18 0.37
C GLU A 96 16.07 4.34 -0.90
N LEU A 97 16.18 5.01 -2.04
CA LEU A 97 16.30 4.40 -3.34
C LEU A 97 17.72 4.53 -3.91
N PRO A 98 18.11 3.71 -4.89
CA PRO A 98 19.41 3.83 -5.56
C PRO A 98 19.60 5.23 -6.16
N ASN A 99 20.78 5.81 -5.94
CA ASN A 99 21.09 7.16 -6.44
C ASN A 99 21.59 7.08 -7.89
N ASN A 100 20.64 7.09 -8.84
CA ASN A 100 20.88 7.23 -10.27
C ASN A 100 19.88 8.24 -10.87
N GLU A 101 20.16 8.73 -12.06
CA GLU A 101 19.39 9.80 -12.71
C GLU A 101 17.92 9.41 -12.94
N GLU A 102 17.65 8.20 -13.44
CA GLU A 102 16.29 7.70 -13.71
C GLU A 102 15.43 7.66 -12.43
N VAL A 103 16.01 7.20 -11.31
CA VAL A 103 15.30 7.13 -10.01
C VAL A 103 15.11 8.53 -9.42
N VAL A 104 16.08 9.43 -9.58
CA VAL A 104 15.94 10.81 -9.12
C VAL A 104 14.86 11.55 -9.89
N GLU A 105 14.78 11.35 -11.21
CA GLU A 105 13.74 11.94 -12.05
C GLU A 105 12.34 11.47 -11.66
N GLU A 106 12.17 10.18 -11.40
CA GLU A 106 10.87 9.59 -11.08
C GLU A 106 10.43 9.84 -9.63
N PHE A 107 11.33 9.69 -8.66
CA PHE A 107 10.96 9.70 -7.23
C PHE A 107 11.36 10.98 -6.50
N GLY A 108 12.23 11.80 -7.07
CA GLY A 108 12.75 12.97 -6.41
C GLY A 108 13.76 12.65 -5.30
N ARG A 109 14.21 13.70 -4.60
CA ARG A 109 15.17 13.63 -3.49
C ARG A 109 14.50 14.05 -2.18
N ALA A 110 14.99 13.51 -1.07
CA ALA A 110 14.56 13.92 0.26
C ALA A 110 14.67 15.45 0.43
N ASN A 111 13.58 16.08 0.89
CA ASN A 111 13.48 17.52 1.13
C ASN A 111 13.89 18.43 -0.06
N LYS A 112 13.89 17.88 -1.29
CA LYS A 112 14.33 18.59 -2.53
C LYS A 112 15.78 19.09 -2.47
N GLN A 113 16.61 18.49 -1.63
CA GLN A 113 18.03 18.84 -1.50
C GLN A 113 18.87 18.14 -2.58
N PRO A 114 19.78 18.84 -3.29
CA PRO A 114 20.55 18.28 -4.41
C PRO A 114 21.41 17.06 -4.02
N ASP A 115 21.97 17.07 -2.81
CA ASP A 115 22.87 16.02 -2.32
C ASP A 115 22.18 14.92 -1.54
N ALA A 116 20.86 15.05 -1.29
CA ALA A 116 20.10 14.04 -0.58
C ALA A 116 19.87 12.80 -1.47
N LYS A 117 19.78 11.63 -0.84
CA LYS A 117 19.43 10.39 -1.54
C LYS A 117 18.00 10.47 -2.10
N PRO A 118 17.74 9.79 -3.24
CA PRO A 118 16.38 9.59 -3.72
C PRO A 118 15.55 8.87 -2.67
N LEU A 119 14.30 9.31 -2.52
CA LEU A 119 13.38 8.80 -1.52
C LEU A 119 12.04 8.44 -2.16
N GLY A 120 11.53 7.27 -1.85
CA GLY A 120 10.17 6.87 -2.21
C GLY A 120 9.29 6.72 -0.97
N ILE A 121 7.99 6.92 -1.12
CA ILE A 121 6.98 6.55 -0.12
C ILE A 121 6.41 5.20 -0.52
N VAL A 122 6.62 4.18 0.32
CA VAL A 122 5.94 2.90 0.21
C VAL A 122 4.69 2.97 1.07
N SER A 123 3.52 2.75 0.48
CA SER A 123 2.26 2.68 1.19
C SER A 123 1.63 1.30 1.00
N ALA A 124 0.99 0.75 2.02
CA ALA A 124 0.38 -0.57 1.97
C ALA A 124 -0.95 -0.63 2.72
N LEU A 125 -1.85 -1.47 2.21
CA LEU A 125 -3.06 -1.92 2.88
C LEU A 125 -2.86 -3.35 3.37
N PHE A 126 -2.97 -3.55 4.66
CA PHE A 126 -2.67 -4.81 5.34
C PHE A 126 -3.87 -5.33 6.12
N ASP A 127 -4.24 -6.60 5.93
CA ASP A 127 -5.17 -7.29 6.81
C ASP A 127 -4.42 -7.71 8.08
N VAL A 128 -4.76 -7.06 9.20
CA VAL A 128 -4.06 -7.22 10.48
C VAL A 128 -4.27 -8.60 11.08
N VAL A 129 -5.45 -9.18 10.90
CA VAL A 129 -5.83 -10.48 11.47
C VAL A 129 -5.22 -11.61 10.64
N ASN A 130 -5.43 -11.56 9.33
CA ASN A 130 -5.01 -12.62 8.41
C ASN A 130 -3.54 -12.50 7.96
N LYS A 131 -2.86 -11.40 8.30
CA LYS A 131 -1.45 -11.14 7.95
C LYS A 131 -1.19 -11.12 6.44
N VAL A 132 -2.10 -10.53 5.69
CA VAL A 132 -2.05 -10.46 4.22
C VAL A 132 -1.94 -9.01 3.76
N VAL A 133 -0.97 -8.72 2.87
CA VAL A 133 -0.89 -7.44 2.16
C VAL A 133 -1.90 -7.46 1.01
N LEU A 134 -2.94 -6.64 1.09
CA LEU A 134 -3.98 -6.57 0.06
C LEU A 134 -3.54 -5.72 -1.14
N ASP A 135 -2.82 -4.65 -0.85
CA ASP A 135 -2.35 -3.71 -1.85
C ASP A 135 -1.10 -2.99 -1.37
N SER A 136 -0.23 -2.59 -2.28
CA SER A 136 0.95 -1.80 -1.95
C SER A 136 1.40 -0.97 -3.16
N SER A 137 1.99 0.18 -2.88
CA SER A 137 2.54 1.07 -3.90
C SER A 137 3.83 1.71 -3.44
N ILE A 138 4.68 2.08 -4.40
CA ILE A 138 5.83 2.96 -4.18
C ILE A 138 5.63 4.21 -5.01
N ASN A 139 5.82 5.37 -4.41
CA ASN A 139 5.46 6.66 -5.00
C ASN A 139 6.57 7.68 -4.73
N PRO A 140 6.59 8.80 -5.48
CA PRO A 140 7.52 9.91 -5.22
C PRO A 140 7.47 10.41 -3.78
N ALA A 141 8.57 11.00 -3.32
CA ALA A 141 8.75 11.47 -1.95
C ALA A 141 7.76 12.56 -1.50
N ASP A 142 7.15 13.26 -2.45
CA ASP A 142 6.16 14.31 -2.23
C ASP A 142 4.70 13.85 -2.43
N ALA A 143 4.48 12.56 -2.68
CA ALA A 143 3.14 12.01 -2.80
C ALA A 143 2.35 12.17 -1.48
N SER A 144 1.08 12.50 -1.60
CA SER A 144 0.19 12.65 -0.44
C SER A 144 -0.20 11.28 0.13
N GLU A 145 0.21 11.00 1.36
CA GLU A 145 -0.14 9.76 2.07
C GLU A 145 -1.67 9.57 2.16
N ASN A 146 -2.43 10.65 2.33
CA ASN A 146 -3.90 10.58 2.36
C ASN A 146 -4.49 10.13 1.02
N HIS A 147 -3.95 10.58 -0.12
CA HIS A 147 -4.39 10.11 -1.43
C HIS A 147 -3.99 8.65 -1.66
N LEU A 148 -2.79 8.24 -1.22
CA LEU A 148 -2.38 6.84 -1.29
C LEU A 148 -3.31 5.94 -0.48
N ALA A 149 -3.66 6.37 0.75
CA ALA A 149 -4.64 5.66 1.58
C ALA A 149 -6.00 5.54 0.89
N PHE A 150 -6.46 6.61 0.22
CA PHE A 150 -7.72 6.58 -0.52
C PHE A 150 -7.72 5.55 -1.67
N TYR A 151 -6.63 5.47 -2.43
CA TYR A 151 -6.50 4.44 -3.46
C TYR A 151 -6.53 3.03 -2.87
N HIS A 152 -5.86 2.80 -1.75
CA HIS A 152 -5.90 1.53 -1.03
C HIS A 152 -7.31 1.18 -0.52
N VAL A 153 -8.06 2.19 -0.03
CA VAL A 153 -9.47 2.02 0.40
C VAL A 153 -10.36 1.51 -0.73
N GLY A 154 -9.98 1.70 -2.00
CA GLY A 154 -10.62 1.06 -3.14
C GLY A 154 -10.72 -0.48 -3.04
N ARG A 155 -9.86 -1.13 -2.24
CA ARG A 155 -9.87 -2.57 -1.95
C ARG A 155 -10.75 -2.95 -0.74
N ALA A 156 -11.25 -1.97 0.01
CA ALA A 156 -12.17 -2.22 1.11
C ALA A 156 -13.54 -2.70 0.60
N ARG A 157 -14.22 -3.50 1.40
CA ARG A 157 -15.52 -4.10 1.11
C ARG A 157 -16.48 -3.83 2.26
N GLN A 158 -17.75 -4.00 2.00
CA GLN A 158 -18.78 -3.88 3.04
C GLN A 158 -18.47 -4.76 4.25
N GLY A 159 -18.53 -4.18 5.45
CA GLY A 159 -18.27 -4.83 6.73
C GLY A 159 -16.78 -4.91 7.11
N ASP A 160 -15.86 -4.33 6.35
CA ASP A 160 -14.46 -4.17 6.77
C ASP A 160 -14.34 -3.03 7.79
N LEU A 161 -13.35 -3.11 8.69
CA LEU A 161 -12.92 -2.03 9.56
C LEU A 161 -11.55 -1.53 9.10
N VAL A 162 -11.46 -0.26 8.72
CA VAL A 162 -10.20 0.39 8.31
C VAL A 162 -9.60 1.16 9.50
N ILE A 163 -8.40 0.79 9.91
CA ILE A 163 -7.66 1.45 10.99
C ILE A 163 -6.64 2.42 10.37
N LEU A 164 -6.66 3.65 10.82
CA LEU A 164 -5.80 4.73 10.35
C LEU A 164 -5.17 5.48 11.53
N ASP A 165 -3.94 5.92 11.37
CA ASP A 165 -3.27 6.73 12.36
C ASP A 165 -3.72 8.21 12.30
N ARG A 166 -3.16 9.05 13.19
CA ARG A 166 -3.48 10.49 13.28
C ARG A 166 -3.05 11.31 12.05
N GLY A 167 -2.21 10.77 11.17
CA GLY A 167 -1.79 11.41 9.92
C GLY A 167 -2.92 11.48 8.89
N TYR A 168 -3.88 10.56 8.97
CA TYR A 168 -4.97 10.39 8.02
C TYR A 168 -6.26 11.13 8.40
N LYS A 169 -6.17 12.24 9.11
CA LYS A 169 -7.31 13.06 9.61
C LYS A 169 -8.07 13.84 8.52
N CYS A 170 -8.46 13.19 7.43
CA CYS A 170 -9.13 13.81 6.29
C CYS A 170 -10.59 13.38 6.20
N LEU A 171 -11.54 14.33 6.28
CA LEU A 171 -12.98 14.02 6.21
C LEU A 171 -13.36 13.33 4.89
N TRP A 172 -12.79 13.76 3.76
CA TRP A 172 -13.05 13.12 2.48
C TRP A 172 -12.57 11.65 2.43
N LEU A 173 -11.49 11.29 3.15
CA LEU A 173 -11.04 9.90 3.26
C LEU A 173 -12.03 9.07 4.09
N MET A 174 -12.51 9.61 5.22
CA MET A 174 -13.56 8.97 6.04
C MET A 174 -14.83 8.73 5.23
N LEU A 175 -15.28 9.72 4.46
CA LEU A 175 -16.43 9.60 3.55
C LEU A 175 -16.20 8.51 2.50
N GLY A 176 -15.01 8.44 1.91
CA GLY A 176 -14.66 7.41 0.94
C GLY A 176 -14.73 5.99 1.53
N ILE A 177 -14.30 5.81 2.79
CA ILE A 177 -14.41 4.52 3.48
C ILE A 177 -15.87 4.13 3.70
N VAL A 178 -16.69 5.05 4.23
CA VAL A 178 -18.11 4.80 4.52
C VAL A 178 -18.88 4.48 3.23
N GLN A 179 -18.58 5.14 2.13
CA GLN A 179 -19.22 4.87 0.84
C GLN A 179 -18.88 3.47 0.26
N LYS A 180 -17.82 2.84 0.72
CA LYS A 180 -17.53 1.42 0.43
C LYS A 180 -18.33 0.45 1.34
N GLY A 181 -19.15 0.97 2.26
CA GLY A 181 -19.85 0.18 3.26
C GLY A 181 -18.90 -0.37 4.34
N ALA A 182 -17.73 0.22 4.49
CA ALA A 182 -16.74 -0.12 5.52
C ALA A 182 -16.83 0.88 6.68
N ASP A 183 -16.43 0.41 7.86
CA ASP A 183 -16.26 1.25 9.04
C ASP A 183 -14.79 1.70 9.16
N TYR A 184 -14.55 2.69 10.01
CA TYR A 184 -13.18 3.13 10.28
C TYR A 184 -12.94 3.43 11.76
N LEU A 185 -11.68 3.28 12.16
CA LEU A 185 -11.16 3.71 13.45
C LEU A 185 -9.93 4.59 13.21
N ILE A 186 -10.01 5.85 13.61
CA ILE A 186 -8.92 6.82 13.40
C ILE A 186 -8.55 7.45 14.73
N ARG A 187 -7.25 7.44 15.03
CA ARG A 187 -6.72 8.26 16.13
C ARG A 187 -6.64 9.71 15.67
N LEU A 188 -7.41 10.60 16.27
CA LEU A 188 -7.41 12.01 15.91
C LEU A 188 -6.58 12.85 16.90
N PRO A 189 -5.84 13.87 16.44
CA PRO A 189 -5.34 14.91 17.32
C PRO A 189 -6.50 15.83 17.74
N VAL A 190 -6.42 16.41 18.94
CA VAL A 190 -7.48 17.27 19.51
C VAL A 190 -7.92 18.39 18.56
N ASN A 191 -7.00 18.96 17.81
CA ASN A 191 -7.24 20.05 16.85
C ASN A 191 -7.61 19.58 15.44
N ALA A 192 -8.03 18.31 15.25
CA ALA A 192 -8.39 17.80 13.93
C ALA A 192 -9.67 18.44 13.38
N PHE A 193 -10.68 18.56 14.24
CA PHE A 193 -11.98 19.15 13.94
C PHE A 193 -12.46 19.93 15.16
N LYS A 194 -13.30 20.95 14.94
CA LYS A 194 -13.87 21.76 16.03
C LYS A 194 -14.68 20.90 17.01
N GLU A 195 -15.39 19.92 16.50
CA GLU A 195 -16.20 18.98 17.28
C GLU A 195 -15.34 18.13 18.22
N VAL A 196 -14.15 17.71 17.77
CA VAL A 196 -13.17 16.95 18.58
C VAL A 196 -12.60 17.84 19.69
N GLU A 197 -12.28 19.08 19.39
CA GLU A 197 -11.81 20.05 20.40
C GLU A 197 -12.87 20.32 21.48
N LEU A 198 -14.15 20.44 21.09
CA LEU A 198 -15.26 20.62 22.02
C LEU A 198 -15.49 19.38 22.89
N PHE A 199 -15.40 18.20 22.31
CA PHE A 199 -15.51 16.93 23.03
C PHE A 199 -14.40 16.79 24.08
N GLU A 200 -13.15 17.08 23.74
CA GLU A 200 -12.03 17.04 24.70
C GLU A 200 -12.26 17.98 25.90
N LYS A 201 -12.83 19.16 25.65
CA LYS A 201 -13.16 20.14 26.72
C LYS A 201 -14.37 19.78 27.54
N SER A 202 -15.23 18.89 27.08
CA SER A 202 -16.46 18.49 27.79
C SER A 202 -16.23 17.54 28.96
N ASN A 203 -15.06 16.85 28.98
CA ASN A 203 -14.76 15.74 29.88
C ASN A 203 -15.73 14.55 29.77
N GLU A 204 -16.47 14.45 28.68
CA GLU A 204 -17.31 13.29 28.40
C GLU A 204 -16.45 12.12 27.93
N MET A 205 -16.89 10.89 28.24
CA MET A 205 -16.19 9.67 27.84
C MET A 205 -16.56 9.23 26.42
N GLU A 206 -17.66 9.74 25.91
CA GLU A 206 -18.20 9.38 24.60
C GLU A 206 -19.15 10.48 24.10
N ALA A 207 -19.08 10.77 22.80
CA ALA A 207 -20.04 11.64 22.14
C ALA A 207 -20.32 11.20 20.71
N ILE A 208 -21.53 11.48 20.22
CA ILE A 208 -21.86 11.36 18.80
C ILE A 208 -21.95 12.77 18.24
N VAL A 209 -21.08 13.08 17.29
CA VAL A 209 -21.00 14.40 16.65
C VAL A 209 -21.20 14.27 15.14
N THR A 210 -21.53 15.39 14.49
CA THR A 210 -21.65 15.45 13.03
C THR A 210 -20.58 16.36 12.46
N LEU A 211 -19.71 15.80 11.63
CA LEU A 211 -18.69 16.56 10.90
C LEU A 211 -19.29 17.06 9.58
N HIS A 212 -19.21 18.37 9.35
CA HIS A 212 -19.73 19.00 8.14
C HIS A 212 -18.60 19.28 7.12
N PRO A 213 -18.75 18.84 5.85
CA PRO A 213 -17.78 19.17 4.82
C PRO A 213 -17.65 20.67 4.58
N THR A 214 -16.44 21.19 4.63
CA THR A 214 -16.12 22.57 4.22
C THR A 214 -16.10 22.65 2.68
N ALA A 215 -16.14 23.86 2.11
CA ALA A 215 -16.04 24.08 0.66
C ALA A 215 -14.82 23.37 0.04
N LYS A 216 -13.67 23.38 0.74
CA LYS A 216 -12.46 22.67 0.31
C LYS A 216 -12.65 21.16 0.29
N VAL A 217 -13.30 20.58 1.32
CA VAL A 217 -13.60 19.14 1.38
C VAL A 217 -14.59 18.75 0.30
N ILE A 218 -15.61 19.58 0.03
CA ILE A 218 -16.58 19.34 -1.05
C ILE A 218 -15.86 19.26 -2.39
N GLN A 219 -14.95 20.20 -2.69
CA GLN A 219 -14.18 20.17 -3.92
C GLN A 219 -13.31 18.91 -4.02
N GLN A 220 -12.62 18.53 -2.95
CA GLN A 220 -11.82 17.30 -2.93
C GLN A 220 -12.67 16.05 -3.13
N CYS A 221 -13.87 16.01 -2.54
CA CYS A 221 -14.81 14.90 -2.76
C CYS A 221 -15.24 14.83 -4.24
N MET A 222 -15.56 15.97 -4.87
CA MET A 222 -15.91 16.03 -6.29
C MET A 222 -14.77 15.51 -7.17
N ASP A 223 -13.54 15.93 -6.91
CA ASP A 223 -12.35 15.49 -7.65
C ASP A 223 -12.09 13.98 -7.54
N LEU A 224 -12.50 13.37 -6.42
CA LEU A 224 -12.34 11.94 -6.12
C LEU A 224 -13.58 11.09 -6.42
N GLY A 225 -14.67 11.70 -6.90
CA GLY A 225 -15.94 10.99 -7.15
C GLY A 225 -16.62 10.50 -5.87
N ILE A 226 -16.47 11.22 -4.76
CA ILE A 226 -17.06 10.94 -3.46
C ILE A 226 -18.24 11.88 -3.23
N GLU A 227 -19.33 11.38 -2.65
CA GLU A 227 -20.44 12.23 -2.20
C GLU A 227 -20.06 12.97 -0.91
N ALA A 228 -20.13 14.31 -0.93
CA ALA A 228 -19.83 15.16 0.19
C ALA A 228 -21.07 15.37 1.07
N VAL A 229 -21.28 14.51 2.05
CA VAL A 229 -22.41 14.57 2.99
C VAL A 229 -21.90 14.81 4.42
N PRO A 230 -22.76 15.37 5.32
CA PRO A 230 -22.44 15.41 6.74
C PRO A 230 -22.19 13.99 7.27
N LEU A 231 -21.10 13.82 8.03
CA LEU A 231 -20.67 12.52 8.54
C LEU A 231 -20.88 12.45 10.06
N ARG A 232 -21.75 11.53 10.50
CA ARG A 232 -21.96 11.25 11.91
C ARG A 232 -20.88 10.31 12.42
N VAL A 233 -20.16 10.72 13.45
CA VAL A 233 -19.05 9.97 14.05
C VAL A 233 -19.21 9.82 15.55
N ARG A 234 -18.70 8.72 16.09
CA ARG A 234 -18.59 8.47 17.54
C ARG A 234 -17.17 8.81 17.97
N LEU A 235 -17.06 9.70 18.95
CA LEU A 235 -15.82 10.05 19.66
C LEU A 235 -15.77 9.28 20.96
N VAL A 236 -14.59 8.75 21.31
CA VAL A 236 -14.32 7.99 22.55
C VAL A 236 -12.94 8.34 23.09
#